data_adcb180b4b1cbc0316522dae82723f3d
#
_entry.id   adcb180b4b1cbc0316522dae82723f3d
#
_cell.length_a   1.000
_cell.length_b   1.000
_cell.length_c   1.000
_cell.angle_alpha   90.00
_cell.angle_beta   90.00
_cell.angle_gamma   90.00
#
_symmetry.space_group_name_H-M   'P 1'
#
loop_
_entity.id
_entity.type
_entity.pdbx_description
1 polymer ?
#
loop_
_entity_poly.entity_id
_entity_poly.type
_entity_poly.pdbx_seq_one_letter_code
_entity_poly.pdbx_strand_id
1 'polypeptide(L)'
;MSRSVASWSGLASAVFAALLAGLMPSLAPAGDFPDHPIKLIVPFGPGGPPDVSARLIGSWLSEHFGPVVVENHVGAGGSLAARAVASSPPDGYTLLAATAGSFAISPQLYKNPGFDPLKDFVAVAQVSSAPLVVAINPKIPVKSVKELVAYTKANPGKLNYGAVIGTPPHMIGEMFKHVTGADIVHVPYKSAAQAAIDVLSGQMQMTFEGTTAIVPHVKSGEVRALAVTAPKRIAEIPDVPTMDELGYVGLPSDSWQAIVAPAGTPADVIAKLNKAVNDGLANPQLRDKIIQLGGTPEPKTAPQFAAFMAAQYKLWGEVIRVTGVKLDQ
;
A
#
# COMPACT_ATOMS: atom_id res chain seq x y z
N MET A 1 23.82 29.28 -82.19
CA MET A 1 24.19 28.12 -81.35
C MET A 1 23.82 28.41 -79.90
N SER A 2 22.64 27.99 -79.52
CA SER A 2 22.13 28.19 -78.15
C SER A 2 22.06 26.83 -77.47
N ARG A 3 22.85 26.62 -76.39
CA ARG A 3 22.86 25.40 -75.59
C ARG A 3 21.94 25.64 -74.42
N SER A 4 20.88 24.85 -74.32
CA SER A 4 19.96 24.79 -73.18
C SER A 4 20.64 24.10 -72.01
N VAL A 5 20.72 24.76 -70.84
CA VAL A 5 21.12 24.18 -69.55
C VAL A 5 19.85 23.61 -68.89
N ALA A 6 19.66 22.30 -68.98
CA ALA A 6 18.57 21.61 -68.28
C ALA A 6 18.86 21.63 -66.78
N SER A 7 17.85 22.07 -66.00
CA SER A 7 17.91 22.26 -64.55
C SER A 7 17.95 20.92 -63.79
N TRP A 8 19.07 20.63 -63.16
CA TRP A 8 19.25 19.47 -62.26
C TRP A 8 18.70 19.70 -60.83
N SER A 9 18.09 20.86 -60.59
CA SER A 9 17.56 21.26 -59.26
C SER A 9 16.26 20.57 -58.86
N GLY A 10 15.50 20.00 -59.79
CA GLY A 10 14.20 19.35 -59.48
C GLY A 10 14.33 17.91 -58.92
N LEU A 11 15.39 17.17 -59.33
CA LEU A 11 15.59 15.79 -58.88
C LEU A 11 16.13 15.69 -57.44
N ALA A 12 16.96 16.62 -57.00
CA ALA A 12 17.50 16.64 -55.65
C ALA A 12 16.44 16.93 -54.57
N SER A 13 15.47 17.82 -54.88
CA SER A 13 14.36 18.15 -53.97
C SER A 13 13.35 17.03 -53.82
N ALA A 14 13.10 16.22 -54.85
CA ALA A 14 12.18 15.10 -54.80
C ALA A 14 12.75 13.91 -53.98
N VAL A 15 14.07 13.66 -54.06
CA VAL A 15 14.75 12.61 -53.29
C VAL A 15 14.81 12.97 -51.81
N PHE A 16 15.02 14.26 -51.47
CA PHE A 16 15.04 14.70 -50.06
C PHE A 16 13.65 14.66 -49.38
N ALA A 17 12.59 14.96 -50.14
CA ALA A 17 11.22 14.82 -49.64
C ALA A 17 10.78 13.36 -49.41
N ALA A 18 11.24 12.44 -50.27
CA ALA A 18 10.96 11.01 -50.15
C ALA A 18 11.71 10.36 -48.97
N LEU A 19 12.92 10.84 -48.60
CA LEU A 19 13.68 10.38 -47.44
C LEU A 19 13.10 10.87 -46.11
N LEU A 20 12.45 12.04 -46.06
CA LEU A 20 11.76 12.54 -44.85
C LEU A 20 10.42 11.86 -44.60
N ALA A 21 9.74 11.35 -45.61
CA ALA A 21 8.47 10.63 -45.47
C ALA A 21 8.65 9.20 -44.89
N GLY A 22 9.87 8.62 -44.96
CA GLY A 22 10.21 7.30 -44.43
C GLY A 22 10.57 7.28 -42.94
N LEU A 23 10.67 8.43 -42.27
CA LEU A 23 11.04 8.57 -40.84
C LEU A 23 9.85 8.88 -39.92
N MET A 24 8.61 8.81 -40.42
CA MET A 24 7.47 8.81 -39.48
C MET A 24 7.51 7.50 -38.70
N PRO A 25 7.65 7.56 -37.35
CA PRO A 25 7.50 6.36 -36.56
C PRO A 25 6.10 5.79 -36.87
N SER A 26 6.07 4.59 -37.41
CA SER A 26 4.82 3.83 -37.55
C SER A 26 4.23 3.74 -36.15
N LEU A 27 3.15 4.46 -35.89
CA LEU A 27 2.28 4.17 -34.76
C LEU A 27 1.74 2.77 -35.03
N ALA A 28 2.46 1.75 -34.60
CA ALA A 28 1.89 0.41 -34.50
C ALA A 28 0.57 0.56 -33.73
N PRO A 29 -0.54 0.00 -34.22
CA PRO A 29 -1.78 -0.03 -33.44
C PRO A 29 -1.40 -0.65 -32.10
N ALA A 30 -1.65 0.10 -31.00
CA ALA A 30 -1.48 -0.45 -29.68
C ALA A 30 -2.33 -1.72 -29.62
N GLY A 31 -1.68 -2.88 -29.56
CA GLY A 31 -2.37 -4.16 -29.44
C GLY A 31 -3.35 -4.09 -28.30
N ASP A 32 -4.40 -4.91 -28.33
CA ASP A 32 -5.39 -4.93 -27.25
C ASP A 32 -4.69 -5.29 -25.93
N PHE A 33 -4.44 -4.26 -25.11
CA PHE A 33 -3.90 -4.47 -23.76
C PHE A 33 -4.96 -5.14 -22.87
N PRO A 34 -4.63 -6.21 -22.13
CA PRO A 34 -3.35 -6.92 -22.07
C PRO A 34 -3.29 -8.07 -23.11
N ASP A 35 -2.14 -8.26 -23.77
CA ASP A 35 -1.86 -9.35 -24.71
C ASP A 35 -0.90 -10.42 -24.15
N HIS A 36 -0.31 -10.16 -22.97
CA HIS A 36 0.54 -11.09 -22.23
C HIS A 36 0.38 -10.89 -20.70
N PRO A 37 0.98 -11.76 -19.84
CA PRO A 37 0.78 -11.70 -18.40
C PRO A 37 1.26 -10.41 -17.76
N ILE A 38 0.43 -9.83 -16.88
CA ILE A 38 0.76 -8.69 -16.03
C ILE A 38 1.46 -9.19 -14.77
N LYS A 39 2.56 -8.55 -14.38
CA LYS A 39 3.25 -8.80 -13.10
C LYS A 39 2.73 -7.84 -12.04
N LEU A 40 2.25 -8.38 -10.93
CA LEU A 40 1.86 -7.61 -9.74
C LEU A 40 2.89 -7.86 -8.63
N ILE A 41 3.78 -6.89 -8.42
CA ILE A 41 4.88 -6.98 -7.47
C ILE A 41 4.38 -6.60 -6.08
N VAL A 42 4.55 -7.50 -5.11
CA VAL A 42 4.20 -7.32 -3.70
C VAL A 42 5.45 -6.96 -2.90
N PRO A 43 5.47 -5.83 -2.16
CA PRO A 43 6.66 -5.34 -1.46
C PRO A 43 6.99 -6.06 -0.16
N PHE A 44 6.18 -7.04 0.25
CA PHE A 44 6.33 -7.78 1.51
C PHE A 44 6.27 -9.29 1.29
N GLY A 45 6.64 -10.04 2.33
CA GLY A 45 6.61 -11.50 2.29
C GLY A 45 5.22 -12.09 2.13
N PRO A 46 5.13 -13.35 1.68
CA PRO A 46 3.85 -14.03 1.47
C PRO A 46 3.08 -14.22 2.78
N GLY A 47 1.75 -14.31 2.66
CA GLY A 47 0.80 -14.57 3.76
C GLY A 47 0.44 -13.34 4.61
N GLY A 48 1.10 -12.19 4.44
CA GLY A 48 0.68 -10.94 5.07
C GLY A 48 -0.47 -10.26 4.32
N PRO A 49 -1.12 -9.24 4.94
CA PRO A 49 -2.26 -8.56 4.33
C PRO A 49 -2.01 -8.02 2.90
N PRO A 50 -0.83 -7.45 2.56
CA PRO A 50 -0.54 -7.03 1.19
C PRO A 50 -0.52 -8.17 0.18
N ASP A 51 0.05 -9.32 0.54
CA ASP A 51 0.14 -10.49 -0.34
C ASP A 51 -1.24 -11.12 -0.55
N VAL A 52 -2.02 -11.27 0.52
CA VAL A 52 -3.39 -11.81 0.45
C VAL A 52 -4.27 -10.92 -0.44
N SER A 53 -4.21 -9.60 -0.26
CA SER A 53 -4.96 -8.64 -1.08
C SER A 53 -4.53 -8.68 -2.54
N ALA A 54 -3.21 -8.71 -2.81
CA ALA A 54 -2.67 -8.78 -4.17
C ALA A 54 -3.08 -10.07 -4.90
N ARG A 55 -3.06 -11.23 -4.21
CA ARG A 55 -3.51 -12.51 -4.79
C ARG A 55 -5.01 -12.54 -5.04
N LEU A 56 -5.79 -11.94 -4.14
CA LEU A 56 -7.23 -11.87 -4.29
C LEU A 56 -7.64 -11.05 -5.52
N ILE A 57 -7.08 -9.84 -5.67
CA ILE A 57 -7.35 -9.00 -6.83
C ILE A 57 -6.68 -9.55 -8.10
N GLY A 58 -5.49 -10.14 -7.99
CA GLY A 58 -4.78 -10.78 -9.10
C GLY A 58 -5.56 -11.95 -9.67
N SER A 59 -6.20 -12.79 -8.85
CA SER A 59 -7.09 -13.87 -9.29
C SER A 59 -8.29 -13.32 -10.05
N TRP A 60 -8.96 -12.31 -9.50
CA TRP A 60 -10.07 -11.63 -10.19
C TRP A 60 -9.65 -11.09 -11.57
N LEU A 61 -8.53 -10.38 -11.63
CA LEU A 61 -8.01 -9.83 -12.88
C LEU A 61 -7.64 -10.95 -13.86
N SER A 62 -7.08 -12.05 -13.39
CA SER A 62 -6.74 -13.20 -14.25
C SER A 62 -7.97 -13.85 -14.89
N GLU A 63 -9.10 -13.87 -14.19
CA GLU A 63 -10.34 -14.45 -14.67
C GLU A 63 -11.12 -13.54 -15.63
N HIS A 64 -10.98 -12.20 -15.48
CA HIS A 64 -11.90 -11.25 -16.13
C HIS A 64 -11.21 -10.22 -17.02
N PHE A 65 -9.88 -10.13 -16.96
CA PHE A 65 -9.15 -9.07 -17.67
C PHE A 65 -7.95 -9.62 -18.46
N GLY A 66 -7.09 -10.41 -17.84
CA GLY A 66 -5.92 -11.03 -18.46
C GLY A 66 -5.00 -11.64 -17.39
N PRO A 67 -4.12 -12.57 -17.76
CA PRO A 67 -3.30 -13.31 -16.80
C PRO A 67 -2.50 -12.38 -15.89
N VAL A 68 -2.52 -12.60 -14.56
CA VAL A 68 -1.74 -11.84 -13.56
C VAL A 68 -0.85 -12.79 -12.78
N VAL A 69 0.44 -12.47 -12.70
CA VAL A 69 1.44 -13.19 -11.90
C VAL A 69 1.80 -12.32 -10.69
N VAL A 70 1.60 -12.85 -9.49
CA VAL A 70 1.92 -12.16 -8.24
C VAL A 70 3.30 -12.60 -7.75
N GLU A 71 4.23 -11.65 -7.60
CA GLU A 71 5.61 -11.89 -7.15
C GLU A 71 5.93 -11.08 -5.90
N ASN A 72 6.62 -11.68 -4.91
CA ASN A 72 7.02 -11.00 -3.67
C ASN A 72 8.47 -10.53 -3.76
N HIS A 73 8.72 -9.21 -3.68
CA HIS A 73 10.05 -8.60 -3.64
C HIS A 73 10.25 -7.89 -2.29
N VAL A 74 10.86 -8.59 -1.33
CA VAL A 74 10.97 -8.14 0.06
C VAL A 74 12.24 -7.33 0.29
N GLY A 75 12.15 -6.21 1.02
CA GLY A 75 13.32 -5.46 1.49
C GLY A 75 13.07 -3.97 1.70
N ALA A 76 13.83 -3.38 2.62
CA ALA A 76 13.83 -1.94 2.92
C ALA A 76 12.42 -1.33 3.10
N GLY A 77 11.55 -1.97 3.90
CA GLY A 77 10.17 -1.50 4.12
C GLY A 77 9.30 -1.45 2.85
N GLY A 78 9.67 -2.24 1.81
CA GLY A 78 9.01 -2.27 0.51
C GLY A 78 9.65 -1.38 -0.57
N SER A 79 10.66 -0.58 -0.21
CA SER A 79 11.33 0.32 -1.17
C SER A 79 12.07 -0.43 -2.28
N LEU A 80 12.53 -1.67 -2.02
CA LEU A 80 13.18 -2.49 -3.05
C LEU A 80 12.21 -2.82 -4.20
N ALA A 81 11.01 -3.28 -3.88
CA ALA A 81 9.96 -3.55 -4.86
C ALA A 81 9.53 -2.27 -5.60
N ALA A 82 9.32 -1.18 -4.86
CA ALA A 82 8.90 0.09 -5.43
C ALA A 82 9.93 0.62 -6.45
N ARG A 83 11.23 0.59 -6.14
CA ARG A 83 12.29 0.97 -7.10
C ARG A 83 12.31 0.09 -8.35
N ALA A 84 12.17 -1.23 -8.17
CA ALA A 84 12.15 -2.15 -9.29
C ALA A 84 10.99 -1.84 -10.26
N VAL A 85 9.79 -1.57 -9.72
CA VAL A 85 8.63 -1.20 -10.53
C VAL A 85 8.79 0.20 -11.14
N ALA A 86 9.25 1.20 -10.38
CA ALA A 86 9.48 2.55 -10.90
C ALA A 86 10.43 2.58 -12.09
N SER A 87 11.38 1.63 -12.15
CA SER A 87 12.37 1.49 -13.24
C SER A 87 11.90 0.56 -14.37
N SER A 88 10.70 -0.01 -14.28
CA SER A 88 10.15 -0.89 -15.31
C SER A 88 9.56 -0.08 -16.47
N PRO A 89 9.39 -0.68 -17.67
CA PRO A 89 8.71 -0.02 -18.78
C PRO A 89 7.32 0.46 -18.37
N PRO A 90 6.92 1.69 -18.78
CA PRO A 90 5.60 2.24 -18.44
C PRO A 90 4.52 1.77 -19.44
N ASP A 91 4.35 0.47 -19.57
CA ASP A 91 3.44 -0.20 -20.49
C ASP A 91 2.21 -0.84 -19.85
N GLY A 92 2.16 -0.85 -18.50
CA GLY A 92 1.07 -1.45 -17.73
C GLY A 92 1.26 -2.92 -17.36
N TYR A 93 2.35 -3.56 -17.79
CA TYR A 93 2.60 -4.98 -17.52
C TYR A 93 3.41 -5.24 -16.24
N THR A 94 3.99 -4.22 -15.62
CA THR A 94 4.61 -4.33 -14.30
C THR A 94 3.97 -3.32 -13.35
N LEU A 95 3.25 -3.83 -12.36
CA LEU A 95 2.48 -3.05 -11.39
C LEU A 95 3.00 -3.30 -9.98
N LEU A 96 2.86 -2.32 -9.10
CA LEU A 96 3.16 -2.47 -7.67
C LEU A 96 1.86 -2.61 -6.88
N ALA A 97 1.77 -3.65 -6.05
CA ALA A 97 0.78 -3.74 -4.97
C ALA A 97 1.22 -2.79 -3.84
N ALA A 98 0.93 -1.50 -4.01
CA ALA A 98 1.32 -0.44 -3.10
C ALA A 98 0.54 -0.52 -1.78
N THR A 99 1.20 -0.13 -0.70
CA THR A 99 0.61 -0.03 0.64
C THR A 99 0.97 1.30 1.28
N ALA A 100 0.28 1.69 2.35
CA ALA A 100 0.68 2.84 3.16
C ALA A 100 2.16 2.76 3.56
N GLY A 101 2.65 1.55 3.92
CA GLY A 101 4.04 1.32 4.30
C GLY A 101 5.02 1.59 3.18
N SER A 102 4.88 0.89 2.05
CA SER A 102 5.84 0.96 0.94
C SER A 102 5.78 2.27 0.16
N PHE A 103 4.66 2.99 0.21
CA PHE A 103 4.42 4.18 -0.61
C PHE A 103 4.44 5.49 0.17
N ALA A 104 3.88 5.53 1.38
CA ALA A 104 3.71 6.77 2.13
C ALA A 104 4.60 6.87 3.38
N ILE A 105 5.07 5.76 3.96
CA ILE A 105 5.86 5.75 5.19
C ILE A 105 7.35 5.53 4.89
N SER A 106 7.71 4.36 4.35
CA SER A 106 9.11 3.97 4.13
C SER A 106 9.91 4.99 3.31
N PRO A 107 9.37 5.58 2.21
CA PRO A 107 10.12 6.57 1.44
C PRO A 107 10.51 7.83 2.23
N GLN A 108 9.80 8.13 3.32
CA GLN A 108 10.08 9.28 4.20
C GLN A 108 10.96 8.92 5.39
N LEU A 109 11.08 7.62 5.72
CA LEU A 109 11.94 7.14 6.80
C LEU A 109 13.36 6.83 6.32
N TYR A 110 13.50 6.27 5.13
CA TYR A 110 14.82 5.94 4.57
C TYR A 110 15.47 7.16 3.93
N LYS A 111 16.76 7.36 4.20
CA LYS A 111 17.52 8.51 3.71
C LYS A 111 17.60 8.58 2.18
N ASN A 112 17.68 7.43 1.52
CA ASN A 112 17.71 7.28 0.07
C ASN A 112 16.77 6.15 -0.38
N PRO A 113 15.47 6.38 -0.50
CA PRO A 113 14.53 5.36 -0.95
C PRO A 113 14.78 4.94 -2.40
N GLY A 114 15.42 5.81 -3.21
CA GLY A 114 15.76 5.56 -4.61
C GLY A 114 14.58 5.71 -5.57
N PHE A 115 13.48 6.30 -5.12
CA PHE A 115 12.31 6.68 -5.93
C PHE A 115 11.52 7.79 -5.23
N ASP A 116 10.71 8.51 -6.00
CA ASP A 116 9.74 9.49 -5.50
C ASP A 116 8.32 8.94 -5.72
N PRO A 117 7.59 8.57 -4.65
CA PRO A 117 6.30 7.92 -4.81
C PRO A 117 5.25 8.76 -5.56
N LEU A 118 5.37 10.09 -5.53
CA LEU A 118 4.40 10.97 -6.19
C LEU A 118 4.78 11.35 -7.62
N LYS A 119 6.03 11.09 -8.05
CA LYS A 119 6.53 11.40 -9.41
C LYS A 119 6.76 10.16 -10.25
N ASP A 120 7.26 9.08 -9.64
CA ASP A 120 7.70 7.90 -10.37
C ASP A 120 6.56 6.89 -10.59
N PHE A 121 5.36 7.18 -10.05
CA PHE A 121 4.18 6.33 -10.17
C PHE A 121 2.95 7.10 -10.62
N VAL A 122 2.05 6.39 -11.28
CA VAL A 122 0.69 6.80 -11.59
C VAL A 122 -0.31 5.92 -10.83
N ALA A 123 -1.36 6.54 -10.29
CA ALA A 123 -2.42 5.86 -9.56
C ALA A 123 -3.24 4.98 -10.52
N VAL A 124 -3.39 3.70 -10.19
CA VAL A 124 -4.29 2.77 -10.89
C VAL A 124 -5.60 2.65 -10.13
N ALA A 125 -5.60 2.02 -8.95
CA ALA A 125 -6.80 1.82 -8.14
C ALA A 125 -6.45 1.59 -6.67
N GLN A 126 -7.28 2.09 -5.75
CA GLN A 126 -7.29 1.60 -4.39
C GLN A 126 -8.09 0.29 -4.35
N VAL A 127 -7.60 -0.68 -3.61
CA VAL A 127 -8.25 -1.99 -3.48
C VAL A 127 -9.07 -2.04 -2.18
N SER A 128 -8.42 -1.73 -1.07
CA SER A 128 -9.06 -1.78 0.25
C SER A 128 -8.37 -0.87 1.25
N SER A 129 -9.07 -0.58 2.34
CA SER A 129 -8.50 -0.06 3.58
C SER A 129 -8.88 -0.97 4.75
N ALA A 130 -8.11 -0.90 5.82
CA ALA A 130 -8.40 -1.63 7.05
C ALA A 130 -7.91 -0.80 8.24
N PRO A 131 -8.79 -0.50 9.21
CA PRO A 131 -8.39 0.11 10.46
C PRO A 131 -7.44 -0.81 11.24
N LEU A 132 -6.70 -0.23 12.17
CA LEU A 132 -5.87 -1.01 13.08
C LEU A 132 -6.58 -1.17 14.44
N VAL A 133 -6.25 -2.26 15.09
CA VAL A 133 -6.73 -2.60 16.43
C VAL A 133 -5.56 -2.50 17.41
N VAL A 134 -5.76 -1.77 18.49
CA VAL A 134 -4.89 -1.80 19.66
C VAL A 134 -5.24 -3.05 20.45
N ALA A 135 -4.44 -4.10 20.37
CA ALA A 135 -4.69 -5.37 21.00
C ALA A 135 -3.55 -5.79 21.92
N ILE A 136 -3.90 -6.51 22.99
CA ILE A 136 -2.96 -7.01 23.99
C ILE A 136 -3.14 -8.52 24.20
N ASN A 137 -2.06 -9.17 24.66
CA ASN A 137 -2.19 -10.54 25.17
C ASN A 137 -3.07 -10.54 26.44
N PRO A 138 -4.06 -11.45 26.57
CA PRO A 138 -4.99 -11.49 27.71
C PRO A 138 -4.35 -11.70 29.07
N LYS A 139 -3.08 -12.18 29.12
CA LYS A 139 -2.30 -12.30 30.36
C LYS A 139 -1.96 -10.95 31.00
N ILE A 140 -1.99 -9.87 30.20
CA ILE A 140 -1.81 -8.51 30.72
C ILE A 140 -3.10 -8.08 31.42
N PRO A 141 -3.05 -7.69 32.72
CA PRO A 141 -4.24 -7.47 33.54
C PRO A 141 -4.86 -6.08 33.34
N VAL A 142 -5.12 -5.70 32.05
CA VAL A 142 -5.77 -4.44 31.68
C VAL A 142 -6.93 -4.68 30.73
N LYS A 143 -7.96 -3.83 30.78
CA LYS A 143 -9.20 -3.97 30.00
C LYS A 143 -9.55 -2.73 29.18
N SER A 144 -8.78 -1.67 29.29
CA SER A 144 -9.00 -0.41 28.57
C SER A 144 -7.67 0.26 28.22
N VAL A 145 -7.71 1.19 27.25
CA VAL A 145 -6.54 2.02 26.90
C VAL A 145 -6.07 2.82 28.11
N LYS A 146 -6.99 3.36 28.93
CA LYS A 146 -6.66 4.10 30.15
C LYS A 146 -5.89 3.24 31.15
N GLU A 147 -6.35 2.01 31.38
CA GLU A 147 -5.65 1.06 32.25
C GLU A 147 -4.29 0.65 31.65
N LEU A 148 -4.21 0.46 30.32
CA LEU A 148 -2.95 0.17 29.65
C LEU A 148 -1.92 1.29 29.88
N VAL A 149 -2.31 2.54 29.69
CA VAL A 149 -1.44 3.70 29.93
C VAL A 149 -0.97 3.77 31.38
N ALA A 150 -1.88 3.55 32.33
CA ALA A 150 -1.51 3.50 33.75
C ALA A 150 -0.56 2.34 34.06
N TYR A 151 -0.82 1.17 33.47
CA TYR A 151 0.01 -0.03 33.64
C TYR A 151 1.43 0.18 33.08
N THR A 152 1.58 0.78 31.90
CA THR A 152 2.91 1.04 31.32
C THR A 152 3.71 2.01 32.16
N LYS A 153 3.07 3.05 32.74
CA LYS A 153 3.74 4.00 33.64
C LYS A 153 4.21 3.36 34.95
N ALA A 154 3.45 2.37 35.47
CA ALA A 154 3.83 1.62 36.66
C ALA A 154 4.86 0.51 36.37
N ASN A 155 5.03 0.12 35.11
CA ASN A 155 5.93 -0.93 34.64
C ASN A 155 6.76 -0.48 33.46
N PRO A 156 7.62 0.54 33.58
CA PRO A 156 8.36 1.12 32.47
C PRO A 156 9.22 0.07 31.75
N GLY A 157 9.19 0.09 30.39
CA GLY A 157 9.94 -0.84 29.55
C GLY A 157 9.47 -2.31 29.58
N LYS A 158 8.36 -2.63 30.25
CA LYS A 158 7.85 -4.01 30.37
C LYS A 158 6.94 -4.43 29.22
N LEU A 159 6.32 -3.48 28.53
CA LEU A 159 5.43 -3.77 27.43
C LEU A 159 6.11 -3.48 26.07
N ASN A 160 6.13 -4.52 25.26
CA ASN A 160 6.70 -4.45 23.92
C ASN A 160 5.61 -4.71 22.88
N TYR A 161 5.73 -4.06 21.73
CA TYR A 161 4.91 -4.36 20.55
C TYR A 161 5.79 -4.71 19.36
N GLY A 162 5.37 -5.73 18.60
CA GLY A 162 6.07 -6.19 17.41
C GLY A 162 5.49 -5.55 16.16
N ALA A 163 6.35 -5.03 15.28
CA ALA A 163 5.92 -4.55 13.96
C ALA A 163 7.08 -4.55 12.95
N VAL A 164 6.74 -4.63 11.68
CA VAL A 164 7.71 -4.41 10.59
C VAL A 164 8.00 -2.91 10.48
N ILE A 165 9.28 -2.56 10.46
CA ILE A 165 9.71 -1.17 10.35
C ILE A 165 9.12 -0.51 9.08
N GLY A 166 8.63 0.72 9.20
CA GLY A 166 8.08 1.48 8.07
C GLY A 166 6.69 1.04 7.62
N THR A 167 5.95 0.33 8.48
CA THR A 167 4.56 -0.06 8.24
C THR A 167 3.59 0.71 9.15
N PRO A 168 2.29 0.76 8.82
CA PRO A 168 1.28 1.35 9.70
C PRO A 168 1.31 0.82 11.13
N PRO A 169 1.40 -0.51 11.41
CA PRO A 169 1.54 -1.01 12.78
C PRO A 169 2.69 -0.38 13.57
N HIS A 170 3.86 -0.21 12.96
CA HIS A 170 4.99 0.46 13.60
C HIS A 170 4.66 1.92 13.93
N MET A 171 4.22 2.70 12.93
CA MET A 171 4.00 4.14 13.08
C MET A 171 2.80 4.47 13.97
N ILE A 172 1.76 3.63 13.96
CA ILE A 172 0.63 3.76 14.89
C ILE A 172 1.07 3.48 16.33
N GLY A 173 1.94 2.50 16.55
CA GLY A 173 2.54 2.24 17.86
C GLY A 173 3.32 3.46 18.38
N GLU A 174 4.13 4.09 17.54
CA GLU A 174 4.86 5.31 17.90
C GLU A 174 3.92 6.51 18.11
N MET A 175 2.89 6.65 17.27
CA MET A 175 1.89 7.70 17.48
C MET A 175 1.05 7.47 18.73
N PHE A 176 0.73 6.20 19.05
CA PHE A 176 0.07 5.84 20.30
C PHE A 176 0.89 6.27 21.54
N LYS A 177 2.21 6.04 21.53
CA LYS A 177 3.11 6.57 22.58
C LYS A 177 3.00 8.08 22.69
N HIS A 178 3.03 8.76 21.54
CA HIS A 178 2.98 10.23 21.50
C HIS A 178 1.68 10.79 22.08
N VAL A 179 0.52 10.26 21.69
CA VAL A 179 -0.79 10.82 22.11
C VAL A 179 -1.24 10.36 23.51
N THR A 180 -0.78 9.20 23.98
CA THR A 180 -1.20 8.63 25.26
C THR A 180 -0.16 8.83 26.39
N GLY A 181 1.09 9.02 26.03
CA GLY A 181 2.22 9.00 26.97
C GLY A 181 2.50 7.58 27.52
N ALA A 182 2.07 6.54 26.83
CA ALA A 182 2.36 5.15 27.20
C ALA A 182 3.85 4.83 27.01
N ASP A 183 4.44 4.16 27.99
CA ASP A 183 5.81 3.64 27.90
C ASP A 183 5.81 2.21 27.37
N ILE A 184 5.88 2.09 26.04
CA ILE A 184 5.94 0.83 25.30
C ILE A 184 7.13 0.84 24.33
N VAL A 185 7.72 -0.34 24.07
CA VAL A 185 8.92 -0.47 23.24
C VAL A 185 8.61 -1.17 21.93
N HIS A 186 9.04 -0.60 20.82
CA HIS A 186 8.97 -1.26 19.51
C HIS A 186 10.03 -2.35 19.40
N VAL A 187 9.60 -3.54 18.98
CA VAL A 187 10.48 -4.67 18.62
C VAL A 187 10.34 -4.91 17.11
N PRO A 188 11.44 -4.74 16.34
CA PRO A 188 11.38 -4.90 14.89
C PRO A 188 11.23 -6.35 14.47
N TYR A 189 10.29 -6.61 13.55
CA TYR A 189 10.05 -7.91 12.93
C TYR A 189 10.29 -7.86 11.42
N LYS A 190 10.62 -9.02 10.84
CA LYS A 190 10.75 -9.18 9.38
C LYS A 190 9.41 -9.46 8.70
N SER A 191 8.42 -9.96 9.43
CA SER A 191 7.08 -10.23 8.92
C SER A 191 6.00 -9.98 9.99
N ALA A 192 4.82 -9.52 9.55
CA ALA A 192 3.66 -9.34 10.42
C ALA A 192 3.16 -10.67 11.00
N ALA A 193 3.23 -11.76 10.22
CA ALA A 193 2.82 -13.09 10.68
C ALA A 193 3.62 -13.56 11.90
N GLN A 194 4.95 -13.34 11.92
CA GLN A 194 5.76 -13.70 13.07
C GLN A 194 5.42 -12.83 14.29
N ALA A 195 5.24 -11.54 14.11
CA ALA A 195 4.82 -10.64 15.18
C ALA A 195 3.48 -11.07 15.80
N ALA A 196 2.52 -11.47 14.97
CA ALA A 196 1.22 -11.98 15.43
C ALA A 196 1.37 -13.26 16.28
N ILE A 197 2.17 -14.24 15.82
CA ILE A 197 2.43 -15.47 16.57
C ILE A 197 3.00 -15.16 17.96
N ASP A 198 3.93 -14.22 18.05
CA ASP A 198 4.58 -13.87 19.31
C ASP A 198 3.62 -13.13 20.27
N VAL A 199 2.66 -12.38 19.76
CA VAL A 199 1.59 -11.78 20.57
C VAL A 199 0.64 -12.87 21.08
N LEU A 200 0.23 -13.80 20.23
CA LEU A 200 -0.66 -14.91 20.61
C LEU A 200 -0.03 -15.80 21.69
N SER A 201 1.25 -16.12 21.56
CA SER A 201 1.99 -16.92 22.56
C SER A 201 2.26 -16.16 23.87
N GLY A 202 2.23 -14.82 23.84
CA GLY A 202 2.55 -13.93 24.96
C GLY A 202 4.03 -13.55 25.06
N GLN A 203 4.84 -13.88 24.05
CA GLN A 203 6.20 -13.36 23.94
C GLN A 203 6.22 -11.86 23.69
N MET A 204 5.30 -11.37 22.87
CA MET A 204 4.95 -9.96 22.78
C MET A 204 3.72 -9.65 23.62
N GLN A 205 3.68 -8.45 24.22
CA GLN A 205 2.60 -8.06 25.12
C GLN A 205 1.44 -7.44 24.37
N MET A 206 1.71 -6.74 23.26
CA MET A 206 0.68 -6.02 22.51
C MET A 206 1.03 -5.90 21.02
N THR A 207 0.04 -5.48 20.25
CA THR A 207 0.18 -5.21 18.81
C THR A 207 -0.75 -4.10 18.37
N PHE A 208 -0.40 -3.48 17.24
CA PHE A 208 -1.23 -2.56 16.45
C PHE A 208 -1.43 -3.20 15.09
N GLU A 209 -2.40 -4.09 14.96
CA GLU A 209 -2.55 -4.87 13.73
C GLU A 209 -3.84 -4.53 12.98
N GLY A 210 -3.79 -4.66 11.65
CA GLY A 210 -4.98 -4.47 10.82
C GLY A 210 -6.11 -5.44 11.18
N THR A 211 -7.34 -4.98 11.07
CA THR A 211 -8.55 -5.79 11.35
C THR A 211 -8.53 -7.13 10.64
N THR A 212 -8.02 -7.18 9.42
CA THR A 212 -7.89 -8.40 8.61
C THR A 212 -7.09 -9.51 9.30
N ALA A 213 -6.06 -9.15 10.06
CA ALA A 213 -5.20 -10.12 10.71
C ALA A 213 -5.62 -10.42 12.15
N ILE A 214 -6.18 -9.45 12.88
CA ILE A 214 -6.33 -9.58 14.34
C ILE A 214 -7.76 -9.88 14.81
N VAL A 215 -8.80 -9.50 14.04
CA VAL A 215 -10.21 -9.69 14.46
C VAL A 215 -10.56 -11.17 14.72
N PRO A 216 -10.13 -12.16 13.94
CA PRO A 216 -10.35 -13.56 14.25
C PRO A 216 -9.84 -13.94 15.65
N HIS A 217 -8.66 -13.46 16.03
CA HIS A 217 -8.03 -13.72 17.33
C HIS A 217 -8.68 -12.94 18.48
N VAL A 218 -9.29 -11.78 18.19
CA VAL A 218 -10.15 -11.06 19.16
C VAL A 218 -11.42 -11.87 19.45
N LYS A 219 -12.06 -12.40 18.40
CA LYS A 219 -13.31 -13.19 18.53
C LYS A 219 -13.08 -14.53 19.23
N SER A 220 -11.91 -15.16 19.04
CA SER A 220 -11.54 -16.39 19.76
C SER A 220 -11.07 -16.12 21.21
N GLY A 221 -10.81 -14.87 21.58
CA GLY A 221 -10.30 -14.50 22.91
C GLY A 221 -8.80 -14.70 23.09
N GLU A 222 -8.07 -15.03 22.01
CA GLU A 222 -6.61 -15.20 22.03
C GLU A 222 -5.86 -13.87 22.24
N VAL A 223 -6.50 -12.74 21.85
CA VAL A 223 -6.08 -11.38 22.19
C VAL A 223 -7.27 -10.56 22.66
N ARG A 224 -6.99 -9.51 23.44
CA ARG A 224 -7.99 -8.54 23.87
C ARG A 224 -7.83 -7.25 23.09
N ALA A 225 -8.86 -6.84 22.34
CA ALA A 225 -8.92 -5.54 21.71
C ALA A 225 -9.26 -4.46 22.76
N LEU A 226 -8.55 -3.35 22.74
CA LEU A 226 -8.77 -2.21 23.63
C LEU A 226 -9.36 -1.00 22.92
N ALA A 227 -9.00 -0.81 21.63
CA ALA A 227 -9.53 0.25 20.79
C ALA A 227 -9.27 -0.05 19.30
N VAL A 228 -9.98 0.66 18.44
CA VAL A 228 -9.72 0.70 16.99
C VAL A 228 -9.33 2.11 16.55
N THR A 229 -8.52 2.21 15.50
CA THR A 229 -8.11 3.52 14.94
C THR A 229 -9.15 4.12 14.00
N ALA A 230 -10.17 3.34 13.59
CA ALA A 230 -11.25 3.82 12.74
C ALA A 230 -11.99 5.03 13.35
N PRO A 231 -12.53 5.94 12.53
CA PRO A 231 -13.32 7.09 13.02
C PRO A 231 -14.67 6.67 13.63
N LYS A 232 -15.10 5.42 13.39
CA LYS A 232 -16.30 4.80 13.96
C LYS A 232 -15.98 3.36 14.35
N ARG A 233 -16.73 2.82 15.31
CA ARG A 233 -16.63 1.40 15.67
C ARG A 233 -16.88 0.51 14.46
N ILE A 234 -16.19 -0.62 14.41
CA ILE A 234 -16.31 -1.58 13.31
C ILE A 234 -17.32 -2.68 13.66
N ALA A 235 -18.04 -3.13 12.64
CA ALA A 235 -19.16 -4.08 12.84
C ALA A 235 -18.71 -5.46 13.38
N GLU A 236 -17.47 -5.85 13.07
CA GLU A 236 -16.90 -7.14 13.45
C GLU A 236 -16.62 -7.26 14.96
N ILE A 237 -16.36 -6.12 15.65
CA ILE A 237 -16.10 -6.01 17.09
C ILE A 237 -16.76 -4.74 17.66
N PRO A 238 -18.10 -4.64 17.65
CA PRO A 238 -18.85 -3.40 17.91
C PRO A 238 -18.70 -2.88 19.34
N ASP A 239 -18.31 -3.72 20.28
CA ASP A 239 -18.11 -3.35 21.68
C ASP A 239 -16.75 -2.63 21.91
N VAL A 240 -15.83 -2.70 20.94
CA VAL A 240 -14.51 -2.07 21.03
C VAL A 240 -14.63 -0.60 20.63
N PRO A 241 -14.27 0.35 21.53
CA PRO A 241 -14.37 1.78 21.24
C PRO A 241 -13.31 2.22 20.22
N THR A 242 -13.53 3.39 19.61
CA THR A 242 -12.49 4.04 18.81
C THR A 242 -11.51 4.81 19.70
N MET A 243 -10.31 5.09 19.20
CA MET A 243 -9.35 5.95 19.91
C MET A 243 -9.92 7.36 20.13
N ASP A 244 -10.69 7.88 19.15
CA ASP A 244 -11.34 9.19 19.23
C ASP A 244 -12.43 9.22 20.32
N GLU A 245 -13.26 8.17 20.47
CA GLU A 245 -14.22 8.04 21.56
C GLU A 245 -13.56 8.06 22.95
N LEU A 246 -12.32 7.59 23.03
CA LEU A 246 -11.51 7.59 24.25
C LEU A 246 -10.77 8.90 24.49
N GLY A 247 -10.92 9.89 23.60
CA GLY A 247 -10.26 11.20 23.67
C GLY A 247 -8.82 11.22 23.17
N TYR A 248 -8.33 10.16 22.55
CA TYR A 248 -6.99 10.08 21.96
C TYR A 248 -7.08 10.33 20.44
N VAL A 249 -7.09 11.60 20.06
CA VAL A 249 -7.23 12.04 18.68
C VAL A 249 -5.89 12.11 17.95
N GLY A 250 -5.93 12.04 16.61
CA GLY A 250 -4.76 12.26 15.74
C GLY A 250 -3.99 10.99 15.35
N LEU A 251 -4.50 9.79 15.70
CA LEU A 251 -3.97 8.57 15.12
C LEU A 251 -4.47 8.42 13.67
N PRO A 252 -3.59 8.03 12.71
CA PRO A 252 -4.06 7.63 11.39
C PRO A 252 -5.07 6.49 11.47
N SER A 253 -6.14 6.57 10.67
CA SER A 253 -7.24 5.62 10.77
C SER A 253 -6.94 4.27 10.15
N ASP A 254 -6.20 4.26 9.02
CA ASP A 254 -6.19 3.10 8.13
C ASP A 254 -4.81 2.67 7.64
N SER A 255 -4.68 1.37 7.44
CA SER A 255 -3.74 0.78 6.49
C SER A 255 -4.47 0.54 5.17
N TRP A 256 -3.91 0.97 4.05
CA TRP A 256 -4.54 0.82 2.74
C TRP A 256 -3.69 -0.03 1.80
N GLN A 257 -4.36 -0.64 0.82
CA GLN A 257 -3.80 -1.48 -0.22
C GLN A 257 -4.28 -0.97 -1.58
N ALA A 258 -3.40 -0.93 -2.55
CA ALA A 258 -3.69 -0.32 -3.83
C ALA A 258 -2.80 -0.89 -4.96
N ILE A 259 -3.08 -0.50 -6.19
CA ILE A 259 -2.26 -0.78 -7.35
C ILE A 259 -1.79 0.53 -7.95
N VAL A 260 -0.50 0.63 -8.21
CA VAL A 260 0.11 1.73 -8.96
C VAL A 260 0.96 1.19 -10.11
N ALA A 261 1.14 2.00 -11.14
CA ALA A 261 1.97 1.70 -12.31
C ALA A 261 3.14 2.69 -12.40
N PRO A 262 4.22 2.40 -13.16
CA PRO A 262 5.27 3.37 -13.45
C PRO A 262 4.74 4.65 -14.07
N ALA A 263 5.35 5.78 -13.74
CA ALA A 263 5.01 7.06 -14.37
C ALA A 263 5.20 6.98 -15.90
N GLY A 264 4.29 7.60 -16.65
CA GLY A 264 4.28 7.52 -18.11
C GLY A 264 3.47 6.36 -18.70
N THR A 265 2.91 5.48 -17.88
CA THR A 265 1.95 4.46 -18.37
C THR A 265 0.77 5.13 -19.07
N PRO A 266 0.39 4.70 -20.29
CA PRO A 266 -0.66 5.33 -21.10
C PRO A 266 -1.99 5.44 -20.36
N ALA A 267 -2.68 6.57 -20.56
CA ALA A 267 -3.91 6.88 -19.83
C ALA A 267 -5.05 5.87 -20.11
N ASP A 268 -5.11 5.32 -21.31
CA ASP A 268 -6.09 4.30 -21.69
C ASP A 268 -5.81 2.96 -20.99
N VAL A 269 -4.52 2.59 -20.80
CA VAL A 269 -4.11 1.42 -20.01
C VAL A 269 -4.50 1.60 -18.56
N ILE A 270 -4.23 2.78 -17.97
CA ILE A 270 -4.65 3.10 -16.60
C ILE A 270 -6.17 3.03 -16.46
N ALA A 271 -6.93 3.57 -17.43
CA ALA A 271 -8.39 3.52 -17.40
C ALA A 271 -8.93 2.07 -17.46
N LYS A 272 -8.36 1.22 -18.34
CA LYS A 272 -8.70 -0.20 -18.42
C LYS A 272 -8.42 -0.94 -17.11
N LEU A 273 -7.23 -0.76 -16.53
CA LEU A 273 -6.86 -1.36 -15.24
C LEU A 273 -7.76 -0.87 -14.10
N ASN A 274 -7.99 0.45 -14.00
CA ASN A 274 -8.86 1.03 -12.97
C ASN A 274 -10.28 0.46 -13.06
N LYS A 275 -10.83 0.40 -14.29
CA LYS A 275 -12.16 -0.20 -14.51
C LYS A 275 -12.19 -1.67 -14.08
N ALA A 276 -11.23 -2.48 -14.50
CA ALA A 276 -11.18 -3.91 -14.16
C ALA A 276 -11.11 -4.15 -12.65
N VAL A 277 -10.30 -3.36 -11.91
CA VAL A 277 -10.24 -3.43 -10.45
C VAL A 277 -11.56 -3.01 -9.81
N ASN A 278 -12.15 -1.88 -10.23
CA ASN A 278 -13.41 -1.39 -9.67
C ASN A 278 -14.60 -2.32 -9.98
N ASP A 279 -14.64 -2.94 -11.15
CA ASP A 279 -15.63 -3.98 -11.48
C ASP A 279 -15.50 -5.15 -10.50
N GLY A 280 -14.26 -5.56 -10.17
CA GLY A 280 -13.98 -6.57 -9.16
C GLY A 280 -14.50 -6.17 -7.78
N LEU A 281 -14.22 -4.95 -7.34
CA LEU A 281 -14.68 -4.43 -6.04
C LEU A 281 -16.21 -4.31 -5.96
N ALA A 282 -16.89 -4.13 -7.11
CA ALA A 282 -18.34 -4.14 -7.20
C ALA A 282 -18.92 -5.56 -7.22
N ASN A 283 -18.14 -6.58 -7.58
CA ASN A 283 -18.58 -7.96 -7.61
C ASN A 283 -18.80 -8.50 -6.18
N PRO A 284 -19.99 -9.03 -5.84
CA PRO A 284 -20.30 -9.49 -4.49
C PRO A 284 -19.30 -10.51 -3.93
N GLN A 285 -18.85 -11.46 -4.76
CA GLN A 285 -17.96 -12.53 -4.31
C GLN A 285 -16.58 -11.98 -3.88
N LEU A 286 -15.99 -11.09 -4.68
CA LEU A 286 -14.71 -10.46 -4.35
C LEU A 286 -14.87 -9.49 -3.18
N ARG A 287 -15.90 -8.66 -3.21
CA ARG A 287 -16.22 -7.72 -2.14
C ARG A 287 -16.38 -8.41 -0.79
N ASP A 288 -17.18 -9.47 -0.74
CA ASP A 288 -17.45 -10.21 0.49
C ASP A 288 -16.19 -10.89 1.03
N LYS A 289 -15.31 -11.40 0.15
CA LYS A 289 -14.00 -11.91 0.56
C LYS A 289 -13.12 -10.82 1.20
N ILE A 290 -13.08 -9.61 0.63
CA ILE A 290 -12.34 -8.48 1.21
C ILE A 290 -12.91 -8.14 2.59
N ILE A 291 -14.25 -8.07 2.73
CA ILE A 291 -14.94 -7.78 3.99
C ILE A 291 -14.68 -8.90 5.02
N GLN A 292 -14.78 -10.17 4.62
CA GLN A 292 -14.49 -11.31 5.53
C GLN A 292 -13.06 -11.28 6.06
N LEU A 293 -12.12 -10.77 5.27
CA LEU A 293 -10.75 -10.50 5.70
C LEU A 293 -10.62 -9.21 6.52
N GLY A 294 -11.73 -8.53 6.89
CA GLY A 294 -11.76 -7.32 7.71
C GLY A 294 -11.32 -6.05 6.97
N GLY A 295 -11.24 -6.10 5.63
CA GLY A 295 -10.98 -4.94 4.79
C GLY A 295 -12.27 -4.25 4.36
N THR A 296 -12.21 -2.97 4.08
CA THR A 296 -13.26 -2.20 3.41
C THR A 296 -12.85 -2.01 1.95
N PRO A 297 -13.65 -2.50 0.97
CA PRO A 297 -13.40 -2.20 -0.44
C PRO A 297 -13.49 -0.70 -0.72
N GLU A 298 -12.55 -0.18 -1.50
CA GLU A 298 -12.38 1.26 -1.72
C GLU A 298 -12.39 1.63 -3.21
N PRO A 299 -13.52 1.46 -3.93
CA PRO A 299 -13.58 1.82 -5.35
C PRO A 299 -13.39 3.33 -5.53
N LYS A 300 -12.37 3.68 -6.32
CA LYS A 300 -12.02 5.06 -6.66
C LYS A 300 -11.62 5.17 -8.12
N THR A 301 -11.96 6.29 -8.75
CA THR A 301 -11.34 6.64 -10.04
C THR A 301 -9.84 6.89 -9.84
N ALA A 302 -9.03 6.72 -10.89
CA ALA A 302 -7.60 6.98 -10.81
C ALA A 302 -7.25 8.40 -10.29
N PRO A 303 -7.93 9.48 -10.72
CA PRO A 303 -7.72 10.82 -10.15
C PRO A 303 -8.09 10.93 -8.66
N GLN A 304 -9.18 10.30 -8.22
CA GLN A 304 -9.55 10.29 -6.80
C GLN A 304 -8.51 9.54 -5.98
N PHE A 305 -8.00 8.43 -6.49
CA PHE A 305 -6.96 7.67 -5.83
C PHE A 305 -5.62 8.45 -5.81
N ALA A 306 -5.25 9.16 -6.88
CA ALA A 306 -4.07 10.02 -6.89
C ALA A 306 -4.13 11.10 -5.81
N ALA A 307 -5.29 11.76 -5.65
CA ALA A 307 -5.49 12.75 -4.60
C ALA A 307 -5.38 12.12 -3.20
N PHE A 308 -5.92 10.92 -3.00
CA PHE A 308 -5.80 10.16 -1.76
C PHE A 308 -4.32 9.83 -1.46
N MET A 309 -3.55 9.33 -2.43
CA MET A 309 -2.12 9.03 -2.27
C MET A 309 -1.33 10.24 -1.80
N ALA A 310 -1.55 11.41 -2.40
CA ALA A 310 -0.88 12.66 -2.01
C ALA A 310 -1.24 13.07 -0.58
N ALA A 311 -2.53 12.95 -0.20
CA ALA A 311 -2.98 13.23 1.17
C ALA A 311 -2.36 12.26 2.18
N GLN A 312 -2.28 10.97 1.87
CA GLN A 312 -1.65 9.95 2.71
C GLN A 312 -0.14 10.19 2.87
N TYR A 313 0.55 10.56 1.80
CA TYR A 313 1.97 10.89 1.88
C TYR A 313 2.22 12.05 2.86
N LYS A 314 1.40 13.10 2.79
CA LYS A 314 1.46 14.25 3.71
C LYS A 314 1.14 13.82 5.16
N LEU A 315 0.07 13.05 5.37
CA LEU A 315 -0.35 12.56 6.68
C LEU A 315 0.76 11.78 7.39
N TRP A 316 1.33 10.79 6.68
CA TRP A 316 2.39 9.97 7.27
C TRP A 316 3.70 10.74 7.48
N GLY A 317 3.99 11.73 6.63
CA GLY A 317 5.11 12.66 6.85
C GLY A 317 4.95 13.45 8.16
N GLU A 318 3.73 13.90 8.47
CA GLU A 318 3.44 14.57 9.73
C GLU A 318 3.57 13.61 10.93
N VAL A 319 3.09 12.37 10.82
CA VAL A 319 3.26 11.34 11.85
C VAL A 319 4.74 11.09 12.14
N ILE A 320 5.56 10.93 11.10
CA ILE A 320 7.01 10.75 11.23
C ILE A 320 7.63 11.96 11.94
N ARG A 321 7.24 13.17 11.56
CA ARG A 321 7.75 14.41 12.15
C ARG A 321 7.43 14.50 13.64
N VAL A 322 6.19 14.25 14.06
CA VAL A 322 5.76 14.41 15.46
C VAL A 322 6.26 13.28 16.35
N THR A 323 6.39 12.06 15.83
CA THR A 323 6.93 10.92 16.59
C THR A 323 8.45 10.92 16.66
N GLY A 324 9.12 11.66 15.77
CA GLY A 324 10.57 11.73 15.71
C GLY A 324 11.27 10.45 15.28
N VAL A 325 10.52 9.47 14.72
CA VAL A 325 11.08 8.21 14.22
C VAL A 325 12.07 8.48 13.10
N LYS A 326 13.27 7.92 13.23
CA LYS A 326 14.33 7.98 12.22
C LYS A 326 14.94 6.59 12.07
N LEU A 327 15.36 6.27 10.86
CA LEU A 327 16.16 5.09 10.60
C LEU A 327 17.60 5.52 10.34
N ASP A 328 18.54 4.98 11.10
CA ASP A 328 19.97 5.28 11.02
C ASP A 328 20.68 4.61 9.83
N GLN A 329 19.96 4.34 8.72
CA GLN A 329 20.49 3.63 7.54
C GLN A 329 20.47 4.52 6.29
#